data_fbe5a9e9f124e358b49edd8e83d24d13
#
_entry.id   fbe5a9e9f124e358b49edd8e83d24d13
#
_cell.length_a   1.000
_cell.length_b   1.000
_cell.length_c   1.000
_cell.angle_alpha   90.00
_cell.angle_beta   90.00
_cell.angle_gamma   90.00
#
_symmetry.space_group_name_H-M   'P 1'
#
loop_
_entity.id
_entity.type
_entity.pdbx_description
1 polymer ?
#
loop_
_entity_poly.entity_id
_entity_poly.type
_entity_poly.pdbx_seq_one_letter_code
_entity_poly.pdbx_strand_id
1 'polypeptide(L)'
;MIFRTPFFLPWFYPTLIWKITTTAKEIFLTFDDGPIPGPTEFVLDTLNKNNCRATFFSIGDNVKKHPVVYQRIINEGHSVGNHTFDHLKGWSYGEDEYFADIRKCDEALGFKAQLFRPPYGRIKRSQIKGLAQYEIIMWDVLTSDYSRSMSPERCLAGSIAATRSGSIVVFHDSLKAERNMTYVLPRYMDHFLEKGFEFKSIPISKS
;
A
#
# COMPACT_ATOMS: atom_id res chain seq x y z
N MET A 1 -11.22 -16.05 -5.07
CA MET A 1 -10.65 -14.83 -4.45
C MET A 1 -10.75 -13.72 -5.47
N ILE A 2 -11.15 -12.52 -5.06
CA ILE A 2 -11.38 -11.37 -5.93
C ILE A 2 -10.11 -10.54 -5.94
N PHE A 3 -9.45 -10.40 -7.09
CA PHE A 3 -8.23 -9.58 -7.24
C PHE A 3 -8.55 -8.10 -7.46
N ARG A 4 -9.75 -7.79 -7.93
CA ARG A 4 -10.14 -6.42 -8.21
C ARG A 4 -11.28 -5.98 -7.30
N THR A 5 -11.15 -4.77 -6.79
CA THR A 5 -12.22 -4.13 -6.02
C THR A 5 -13.51 -4.07 -6.82
N PRO A 6 -14.65 -4.53 -6.27
CA PRO A 6 -15.94 -4.43 -6.93
C PRO A 6 -16.27 -2.98 -7.31
N PHE A 7 -16.72 -2.76 -8.54
CA PHE A 7 -16.93 -1.44 -9.13
C PHE A 7 -17.92 -0.55 -8.38
N PHE A 8 -18.80 -1.16 -7.59
CA PHE A 8 -19.81 -0.43 -6.80
C PHE A 8 -19.28 0.12 -5.46
N LEU A 9 -18.17 -0.42 -4.90
CA LEU A 9 -17.64 0.02 -3.61
C LEU A 9 -17.26 1.51 -3.58
N PRO A 10 -16.63 2.09 -4.61
CA PRO A 10 -16.35 3.53 -4.65
C PRO A 10 -17.60 4.41 -4.56
N TRP A 11 -18.77 3.93 -5.02
CA TRP A 11 -20.02 4.69 -4.90
C TRP A 11 -20.52 4.82 -3.47
N PHE A 12 -20.26 3.81 -2.62
CA PHE A 12 -20.61 3.85 -1.21
C PHE A 12 -19.62 4.65 -0.35
N TYR A 13 -18.39 4.84 -0.87
CA TYR A 13 -17.29 5.53 -0.19
C TYR A 13 -16.58 6.49 -1.16
N PRO A 14 -17.27 7.54 -1.64
CA PRO A 14 -16.74 8.44 -2.68
C PRO A 14 -15.58 9.32 -2.21
N THR A 15 -15.39 9.47 -0.92
CA THR A 15 -14.28 10.23 -0.32
C THR A 15 -12.99 9.42 -0.20
N LEU A 16 -13.04 8.11 -0.47
CA LEU A 16 -11.85 7.24 -0.45
C LEU A 16 -11.27 7.12 -1.86
N ILE A 17 -9.94 7.10 -1.95
CA ILE A 17 -9.24 6.99 -3.23
C ILE A 17 -8.97 5.51 -3.53
N TRP A 18 -9.60 5.00 -4.58
CA TRP A 18 -9.52 3.59 -4.99
C TRP A 18 -8.62 3.38 -6.20
N LYS A 19 -8.47 4.43 -6.99
CA LYS A 19 -7.74 4.45 -8.26
C LYS A 19 -7.32 5.88 -8.57
N ILE A 20 -6.19 6.06 -9.25
CA ILE A 20 -5.76 7.37 -9.73
C ILE A 20 -6.28 7.58 -11.16
N THR A 21 -6.89 8.73 -11.41
CA THR A 21 -7.32 9.10 -12.76
C THR A 21 -6.11 9.54 -13.57
N THR A 22 -5.82 8.82 -14.64
CA THR A 22 -4.71 9.13 -15.55
C THR A 22 -5.05 8.68 -16.96
N THR A 23 -4.53 9.38 -17.97
CA THR A 23 -4.57 9.00 -19.39
C THR A 23 -3.30 8.26 -19.82
N ALA A 24 -2.24 8.30 -18.99
CA ALA A 24 -0.98 7.63 -19.23
C ALA A 24 -1.01 6.15 -18.80
N LYS A 25 -0.05 5.38 -19.28
CA LYS A 25 0.17 4.00 -18.82
C LYS A 25 0.91 4.00 -17.47
N GLU A 26 0.20 4.32 -16.40
CA GLU A 26 0.75 4.40 -15.04
C GLU A 26 0.09 3.40 -14.11
N ILE A 27 0.90 2.79 -13.25
CA ILE A 27 0.48 1.89 -12.17
C ILE A 27 1.08 2.40 -10.87
N PHE A 28 0.29 2.43 -9.82
CA PHE A 28 0.70 2.90 -8.50
C PHE A 28 0.90 1.70 -7.57
N LEU A 29 2.17 1.26 -7.45
CA LEU A 29 2.52 0.18 -6.52
C LEU A 29 2.48 0.69 -5.09
N THR A 30 1.85 -0.10 -4.22
CA THR A 30 1.80 0.17 -2.79
C THR A 30 2.14 -1.08 -2.00
N PHE A 31 2.84 -0.88 -0.87
CA PHE A 31 3.27 -1.93 0.03
C PHE A 31 2.74 -1.63 1.42
N ASP A 32 2.08 -2.60 2.03
CA ASP A 32 1.50 -2.51 3.37
C ASP A 32 2.27 -3.42 4.34
N ASP A 33 2.21 -3.12 5.63
CA ASP A 33 2.73 -3.88 6.78
C ASP A 33 4.20 -3.65 7.13
N GLY A 34 5.05 -3.18 6.22
CA GLY A 34 6.46 -2.86 6.51
C GLY A 34 6.67 -1.66 7.45
N PRO A 35 7.96 -1.26 7.69
CA PRO A 35 9.17 -1.90 7.17
C PRO A 35 9.56 -3.14 7.97
N ILE A 36 10.01 -4.19 7.29
CA ILE A 36 10.52 -5.43 7.89
C ILE A 36 11.81 -5.83 7.15
N PRO A 37 12.92 -6.09 7.87
CA PRO A 37 14.15 -6.61 7.26
C PRO A 37 13.89 -7.89 6.45
N GLY A 38 14.54 -7.99 5.31
CA GLY A 38 14.31 -9.04 4.32
C GLY A 38 13.21 -8.66 3.32
N PRO A 39 11.92 -8.79 3.65
CA PRO A 39 10.84 -8.48 2.69
C PRO A 39 10.88 -7.06 2.15
N THR A 40 10.99 -6.04 3.00
CA THR A 40 11.03 -4.64 2.56
C THR A 40 12.31 -4.35 1.76
N GLU A 41 13.45 -4.88 2.19
CA GLU A 41 14.73 -4.72 1.47
C GLU A 41 14.66 -5.34 0.08
N PHE A 42 14.08 -6.53 -0.06
CA PHE A 42 13.85 -7.17 -1.37
C PHE A 42 12.99 -6.30 -2.30
N VAL A 43 11.92 -5.69 -1.75
CA VAL A 43 11.07 -4.76 -2.52
C VAL A 43 11.88 -3.55 -2.99
N LEU A 44 12.66 -2.92 -2.11
CA LEU A 44 13.50 -1.76 -2.43
C LEU A 44 14.52 -2.10 -3.52
N ASP A 45 15.21 -3.24 -3.41
CA ASP A 45 16.15 -3.71 -4.42
C ASP A 45 15.48 -3.92 -5.78
N THR A 46 14.27 -4.50 -5.78
CA THR A 46 13.49 -4.74 -7.00
C THR A 46 13.06 -3.43 -7.66
N LEU A 47 12.58 -2.46 -6.88
CA LEU A 47 12.19 -1.14 -7.37
C LEU A 47 13.39 -0.35 -7.90
N ASN A 48 14.51 -0.36 -7.18
CA ASN A 48 15.73 0.33 -7.56
C ASN A 48 16.32 -0.20 -8.87
N LYS A 49 16.37 -1.52 -9.04
CA LYS A 49 16.82 -2.18 -10.29
C LYS A 49 16.07 -1.66 -11.52
N ASN A 50 14.80 -1.31 -11.37
CA ASN A 50 13.93 -0.83 -12.43
C ASN A 50 13.75 0.70 -12.43
N ASN A 51 14.46 1.43 -11.58
CA ASN A 51 14.32 2.89 -11.38
C ASN A 51 12.86 3.31 -11.15
N CYS A 52 12.11 2.50 -10.40
CA CYS A 52 10.70 2.72 -10.09
C CYS A 52 10.51 3.31 -8.70
N ARG A 53 9.38 4.01 -8.51
CA ARG A 53 8.97 4.54 -7.20
C ARG A 53 7.63 3.93 -6.79
N ALA A 54 7.44 3.81 -5.48
CA ALA A 54 6.24 3.23 -4.88
C ALA A 54 5.81 4.00 -3.63
N THR A 55 4.67 3.63 -3.05
CA THR A 55 4.19 4.15 -1.78
C THR A 55 4.16 3.04 -0.74
N PHE A 56 4.75 3.28 0.43
CA PHE A 56 4.77 2.35 1.55
C PHE A 56 3.83 2.84 2.65
N PHE A 57 2.81 2.06 2.98
CA PHE A 57 1.94 2.29 4.12
C PHE A 57 2.52 1.56 5.32
N SER A 58 3.30 2.30 6.12
CA SER A 58 4.13 1.73 7.16
C SER A 58 3.41 1.64 8.50
N ILE A 59 3.57 0.50 9.19
CA ILE A 59 3.14 0.30 10.57
C ILE A 59 4.13 1.02 11.50
N GLY A 60 3.63 1.90 12.36
CA GLY A 60 4.48 2.72 13.22
C GLY A 60 5.38 1.93 14.17
N ASP A 61 4.91 0.80 14.70
CA ASP A 61 5.70 -0.12 15.53
C ASP A 61 6.88 -0.70 14.74
N ASN A 62 6.67 -1.06 13.46
CA ASN A 62 7.73 -1.57 12.60
C ASN A 62 8.75 -0.48 12.25
N VAL A 63 8.31 0.76 12.05
CA VAL A 63 9.21 1.91 11.85
C VAL A 63 10.16 2.07 13.05
N LYS A 64 9.62 2.01 14.27
CA LYS A 64 10.44 2.09 15.50
C LYS A 64 11.40 0.91 15.65
N LYS A 65 10.97 -0.29 15.29
CA LYS A 65 11.78 -1.51 15.39
C LYS A 65 12.88 -1.58 14.31
N HIS A 66 12.62 -1.04 13.13
CA HIS A 66 13.50 -1.19 11.96
C HIS A 66 13.85 0.17 11.32
N PRO A 67 14.43 1.12 12.07
CA PRO A 67 14.67 2.49 11.60
C PRO A 67 15.63 2.54 10.40
N VAL A 68 16.57 1.60 10.30
CA VAL A 68 17.51 1.55 9.16
C VAL A 68 16.79 1.23 7.86
N VAL A 69 15.88 0.24 7.87
CA VAL A 69 15.09 -0.13 6.70
C VAL A 69 14.11 1.00 6.33
N TYR A 70 13.50 1.62 7.34
CA TYR A 70 12.64 2.78 7.14
C TYR A 70 13.37 3.95 6.48
N GLN A 71 14.57 4.28 7.00
CA GLN A 71 15.38 5.36 6.42
C GLN A 71 15.77 5.05 4.97
N ARG A 72 15.96 3.78 4.62
CA ARG A 72 16.21 3.37 3.25
C ARG A 72 15.01 3.68 2.33
N ILE A 73 13.75 3.44 2.77
CA ILE A 73 12.54 3.82 2.02
C ILE A 73 12.57 5.30 1.67
N ILE A 74 12.88 6.15 2.66
CA ILE A 74 12.93 7.61 2.49
C ILE A 74 14.08 8.02 1.54
N ASN A 75 15.29 7.51 1.77
CA ASN A 75 16.48 7.89 1.01
C ASN A 75 16.39 7.48 -0.47
N GLU A 76 15.70 6.39 -0.78
CA GLU A 76 15.45 5.94 -2.15
C GLU A 76 14.30 6.70 -2.83
N GLY A 77 13.68 7.68 -2.15
CA GLY A 77 12.69 8.61 -2.73
C GLY A 77 11.31 7.99 -2.92
N HIS A 78 10.95 7.00 -2.12
CA HIS A 78 9.60 6.46 -2.07
C HIS A 78 8.68 7.33 -1.21
N SER A 79 7.38 7.30 -1.51
CA SER A 79 6.37 7.94 -0.65
C SER A 79 6.03 7.05 0.54
N VAL A 80 5.74 7.69 1.69
CA VAL A 80 5.30 6.98 2.89
C VAL A 80 3.92 7.47 3.32
N GLY A 81 3.04 6.52 3.64
CA GLY A 81 1.74 6.74 4.26
C GLY A 81 1.64 6.06 5.63
N ASN A 82 0.67 6.49 6.41
CA ASN A 82 0.37 5.96 7.74
C ASN A 82 -0.50 4.69 7.61
N HIS A 83 -0.10 3.61 8.33
CA HIS A 83 -0.85 2.35 8.41
C HIS A 83 -1.21 1.97 9.84
N THR A 84 -1.49 2.98 10.69
CA THR A 84 -1.64 2.87 12.14
C THR A 84 -0.36 2.45 12.86
N PHE A 85 -0.29 2.60 14.16
CA PHE A 85 0.90 2.21 14.92
C PHE A 85 0.91 0.70 15.24
N ASP A 86 -0.21 0.17 15.74
CA ASP A 86 -0.36 -1.23 16.18
C ASP A 86 -1.18 -2.07 15.17
N HIS A 87 -1.30 -1.63 13.89
CA HIS A 87 -2.06 -2.30 12.83
C HIS A 87 -3.53 -2.55 13.20
N LEU A 88 -4.18 -1.55 13.81
CA LEU A 88 -5.53 -1.66 14.34
C LEU A 88 -6.58 -1.75 13.23
N LYS A 89 -7.49 -2.74 13.37
CA LYS A 89 -8.65 -2.87 12.52
C LYS A 89 -9.73 -1.88 12.95
N GLY A 90 -9.97 -0.81 12.18
CA GLY A 90 -10.85 0.30 12.57
C GLY A 90 -12.25 -0.11 13.03
N TRP A 91 -12.82 -1.18 12.46
CA TRP A 91 -14.15 -1.67 12.90
C TRP A 91 -14.20 -2.17 14.34
N SER A 92 -13.07 -2.57 14.90
CA SER A 92 -12.98 -3.19 16.24
C SER A 92 -12.70 -2.18 17.35
N TYR A 93 -12.37 -0.92 17.01
CA TYR A 93 -11.94 0.11 17.95
C TYR A 93 -12.86 1.34 17.96
N GLY A 94 -12.90 2.06 19.09
CA GLY A 94 -13.51 3.38 19.20
C GLY A 94 -12.74 4.43 18.41
N GLU A 95 -13.36 5.61 18.19
CA GLU A 95 -12.72 6.68 17.43
C GLU A 95 -11.49 7.22 18.13
N ASP A 96 -11.58 7.50 19.43
CA ASP A 96 -10.49 8.09 20.21
C ASP A 96 -9.26 7.21 20.22
N GLU A 97 -9.43 5.90 20.45
CA GLU A 97 -8.37 4.91 20.46
C GLU A 97 -7.75 4.76 19.06
N TYR A 98 -8.58 4.66 18.03
CA TYR A 98 -8.13 4.54 16.65
C TYR A 98 -7.35 5.77 16.18
N PHE A 99 -7.84 6.96 16.49
CA PHE A 99 -7.16 8.22 16.16
C PHE A 99 -5.87 8.44 16.96
N ALA A 100 -5.84 8.00 18.22
CA ALA A 100 -4.63 8.03 19.02
C ALA A 100 -3.54 7.15 18.41
N ASP A 101 -3.91 5.97 17.92
CA ASP A 101 -3.00 5.03 17.28
C ASP A 101 -2.46 5.57 15.94
N ILE A 102 -3.31 6.24 15.15
CA ILE A 102 -2.89 6.91 13.91
C ILE A 102 -1.89 8.04 14.22
N ARG A 103 -2.16 8.89 15.24
CA ARG A 103 -1.22 9.95 15.65
C ARG A 103 0.11 9.39 16.14
N LYS A 104 0.08 8.32 16.92
CA LYS A 104 1.28 7.60 17.38
C LYS A 104 2.11 7.06 16.20
N CYS A 105 1.44 6.65 15.11
CA CYS A 105 2.12 6.28 13.88
C CYS A 105 2.81 7.48 13.21
N ASP A 106 2.13 8.63 13.07
CA ASP A 106 2.75 9.84 12.52
C ASP A 106 3.99 10.27 13.32
N GLU A 107 3.93 10.17 14.66
CA GLU A 107 5.09 10.41 15.52
C GLU A 107 6.25 9.44 15.22
N ALA A 108 5.94 8.18 14.97
CA ALA A 108 6.96 7.18 14.61
C ALA A 108 7.54 7.42 13.21
N LEU A 109 6.73 7.89 12.27
CA LEU A 109 7.18 8.29 10.93
C LEU A 109 8.09 9.53 10.96
N GLY A 110 8.01 10.36 12.00
CA GLY A 110 8.77 11.61 12.11
C GLY A 110 8.14 12.79 11.38
N PHE A 111 6.95 12.62 10.80
CA PHE A 111 6.18 13.68 10.14
C PHE A 111 4.68 13.31 10.14
N LYS A 112 3.83 14.31 9.95
CA LYS A 112 2.40 14.09 9.74
C LYS A 112 2.17 13.58 8.32
N ALA A 113 1.80 12.31 8.18
CA ALA A 113 1.52 11.73 6.88
C ALA A 113 0.32 12.41 6.21
N GLN A 114 0.37 12.57 4.90
CA GLN A 114 -0.78 13.04 4.11
C GLN A 114 -1.63 11.86 3.60
N LEU A 115 -0.99 10.70 3.39
CA LEU A 115 -1.64 9.47 2.96
C LEU A 115 -1.88 8.55 4.16
N PHE A 116 -3.07 7.98 4.21
CA PHE A 116 -3.44 6.99 5.21
C PHE A 116 -4.13 5.79 4.53
N ARG A 117 -3.78 4.58 4.96
CA ARG A 117 -4.51 3.37 4.57
C ARG A 117 -4.97 2.63 5.81
N PRO A 118 -6.29 2.38 5.96
CA PRO A 118 -6.79 1.62 7.10
C PRO A 118 -6.38 0.15 6.98
N PRO A 119 -5.82 -0.46 8.03
CA PRO A 119 -5.53 -1.89 8.06
C PRO A 119 -6.74 -2.73 7.66
N TYR A 120 -6.50 -3.80 6.87
CA TYR A 120 -7.54 -4.69 6.33
C TYR A 120 -8.59 -3.99 5.45
N GLY A 121 -8.42 -2.71 5.09
CA GLY A 121 -9.45 -1.91 4.45
C GLY A 121 -10.69 -1.70 5.33
N ARG A 122 -10.55 -1.76 6.65
CA ARG A 122 -11.67 -1.73 7.61
C ARG A 122 -11.70 -0.42 8.39
N ILE A 123 -12.59 0.48 7.98
CA ILE A 123 -12.78 1.78 8.59
C ILE A 123 -14.28 2.11 8.71
N LYS A 124 -14.70 2.75 9.81
CA LYS A 124 -16.08 3.21 10.03
C LYS A 124 -16.30 4.54 9.32
N ARG A 125 -17.55 4.82 8.92
CA ARG A 125 -17.92 6.12 8.31
C ARG A 125 -17.63 7.32 9.22
N SER A 126 -17.82 7.15 10.51
CA SER A 126 -17.51 8.19 11.51
C SER A 126 -15.99 8.45 11.58
N GLN A 127 -15.18 7.39 11.54
CA GLN A 127 -13.71 7.50 11.49
C GLN A 127 -13.23 8.21 10.21
N ILE A 128 -13.85 7.94 9.05
CA ILE A 128 -13.53 8.65 7.80
C ILE A 128 -13.72 10.16 7.96
N LYS A 129 -14.83 10.58 8.59
CA LYS A 129 -15.11 12.01 8.85
C LYS A 129 -14.05 12.65 9.73
N GLY A 130 -13.59 11.94 10.78
CA GLY A 130 -12.57 12.43 11.71
C GLY A 130 -11.16 12.46 11.12
N LEU A 131 -10.94 11.85 9.96
CA LEU A 131 -9.64 11.76 9.27
C LEU A 131 -9.58 12.61 7.99
N ALA A 132 -10.36 13.70 7.91
CA ALA A 132 -10.45 14.58 6.72
C ALA A 132 -9.09 15.22 6.32
N GLN A 133 -8.12 15.27 7.24
CA GLN A 133 -6.76 15.76 6.97
C GLN A 133 -5.88 14.76 6.21
N TYR A 134 -6.32 13.50 6.05
CA TYR A 134 -5.62 12.50 5.29
C TYR A 134 -6.34 12.21 3.97
N GLU A 135 -5.59 11.95 2.92
CA GLU A 135 -6.09 11.24 1.76
C GLU A 135 -6.15 9.75 2.11
N ILE A 136 -7.37 9.21 2.24
CA ILE A 136 -7.55 7.80 2.60
C ILE A 136 -7.48 6.94 1.34
N ILE A 137 -6.40 6.18 1.24
CA ILE A 137 -6.06 5.39 0.06
C ILE A 137 -6.53 3.95 0.24
N MET A 138 -7.38 3.52 -0.64
CA MET A 138 -7.79 2.12 -0.80
C MET A 138 -7.01 1.49 -1.96
N TRP A 139 -7.59 0.55 -2.68
CA TRP A 139 -6.96 -0.12 -3.82
C TRP A 139 -7.96 -0.50 -4.91
N ASP A 140 -7.51 -0.57 -6.15
CA ASP A 140 -8.22 -1.19 -7.27
C ASP A 140 -7.86 -2.69 -7.36
N VAL A 141 -6.60 -3.04 -7.08
CA VAL A 141 -6.09 -4.41 -7.17
C VAL A 141 -5.46 -4.86 -5.85
N LEU A 142 -5.94 -5.99 -5.34
CA LEU A 142 -5.36 -6.70 -4.19
C LEU A 142 -4.70 -7.97 -4.71
N THR A 143 -3.37 -8.06 -4.62
CA THR A 143 -2.61 -9.22 -5.12
C THR A 143 -2.91 -10.50 -4.35
N SER A 144 -3.30 -10.37 -3.09
CA SER A 144 -3.51 -11.48 -2.15
C SER A 144 -2.25 -12.31 -1.88
N ASP A 145 -1.09 -11.68 -2.02
CA ASP A 145 0.25 -12.26 -1.79
C ASP A 145 0.42 -12.83 -0.37
N TYR A 146 -0.27 -12.27 0.62
CA TYR A 146 -0.30 -12.75 2.01
C TYR A 146 -1.03 -14.08 2.20
N SER A 147 -1.73 -14.58 1.18
CA SER A 147 -2.56 -15.80 1.31
C SER A 147 -1.71 -17.05 1.17
N ARG A 148 -1.60 -17.84 2.24
CA ARG A 148 -0.87 -19.12 2.23
C ARG A 148 -1.48 -20.17 1.29
N SER A 149 -2.78 -20.07 1.00
CA SER A 149 -3.49 -20.99 0.09
C SER A 149 -3.39 -20.58 -1.38
N MET A 150 -2.83 -19.40 -1.68
CA MET A 150 -2.62 -18.90 -3.04
C MET A 150 -1.28 -19.40 -3.56
N SER A 151 -1.26 -20.02 -4.75
CA SER A 151 0.02 -20.28 -5.41
C SER A 151 0.60 -18.99 -6.01
N PRO A 152 1.93 -18.84 -6.06
CA PRO A 152 2.57 -17.66 -6.64
C PRO A 152 2.12 -17.40 -8.09
N GLU A 153 1.95 -18.45 -8.91
CA GLU A 153 1.52 -18.34 -10.31
C GLU A 153 0.10 -17.80 -10.44
N ARG A 154 -0.82 -18.28 -9.59
CA ARG A 154 -2.20 -17.79 -9.55
C ARG A 154 -2.26 -16.35 -9.04
N CYS A 155 -1.45 -16.02 -8.05
CA CYS A 155 -1.29 -14.66 -7.54
C CYS A 155 -0.83 -13.71 -8.66
N LEU A 156 0.21 -14.09 -9.42
CA LEU A 156 0.72 -13.33 -10.55
C LEU A 156 -0.34 -13.16 -11.66
N ALA A 157 -0.90 -14.25 -12.13
CA ALA A 157 -1.88 -14.23 -13.23
C ALA A 157 -3.12 -13.38 -12.88
N GLY A 158 -3.64 -13.53 -11.66
CA GLY A 158 -4.79 -12.76 -11.19
C GLY A 158 -4.50 -11.28 -11.02
N SER A 159 -3.31 -10.93 -10.52
CA SER A 159 -2.87 -9.54 -10.37
C SER A 159 -2.69 -8.86 -11.73
N ILE A 160 -2.06 -9.54 -12.69
CA ILE A 160 -1.89 -9.03 -14.06
C ILE A 160 -3.26 -8.80 -14.72
N ALA A 161 -4.16 -9.78 -14.66
CA ALA A 161 -5.48 -9.69 -15.30
C ALA A 161 -6.36 -8.58 -14.70
N ALA A 162 -6.17 -8.25 -13.43
CA ALA A 162 -6.95 -7.22 -12.73
C ALA A 162 -6.44 -5.80 -12.99
N THR A 163 -5.15 -5.63 -13.33
CA THR A 163 -4.47 -4.33 -13.40
C THR A 163 -4.74 -3.59 -14.72
N ARG A 164 -4.88 -2.28 -14.63
CA ARG A 164 -5.05 -1.32 -15.75
C ARG A 164 -4.41 0.02 -15.41
N SER A 165 -4.34 0.95 -16.38
CA SER A 165 -3.85 2.31 -16.13
C SER A 165 -4.57 2.96 -14.96
N GLY A 166 -3.80 3.56 -14.05
CA GLY A 166 -4.28 4.22 -12.85
C GLY A 166 -4.57 3.28 -11.67
N SER A 167 -4.41 1.94 -11.81
CA SER A 167 -4.64 1.02 -10.70
C SER A 167 -3.71 1.28 -9.53
N ILE A 168 -4.27 1.38 -8.33
CA ILE A 168 -3.54 1.28 -7.06
C ILE A 168 -3.48 -0.20 -6.73
N VAL A 169 -2.27 -0.76 -6.67
CA VAL A 169 -2.02 -2.19 -6.50
C VAL A 169 -1.37 -2.43 -5.14
N VAL A 170 -1.97 -3.32 -4.34
CA VAL A 170 -1.48 -3.65 -3.00
C VAL A 170 -0.69 -4.95 -3.02
N PHE A 171 0.55 -4.85 -2.59
CA PHE A 171 1.42 -5.92 -2.11
C PHE A 171 1.64 -5.73 -0.60
N HIS A 172 2.24 -6.73 0.05
CA HIS A 172 2.59 -6.65 1.46
C HIS A 172 4.08 -6.99 1.62
N ASP A 173 4.85 -6.06 2.17
CA ASP A 173 6.27 -6.27 2.48
C ASP A 173 6.45 -6.85 3.88
N SER A 174 5.81 -8.00 4.10
CA SER A 174 5.75 -8.71 5.37
C SER A 174 6.19 -10.17 5.23
N LEU A 175 6.68 -10.77 6.33
CA LEU A 175 7.11 -12.19 6.36
C LEU A 175 6.00 -13.14 5.91
N LYS A 176 4.74 -12.78 6.14
CA LYS A 176 3.61 -13.59 5.72
C LYS A 176 3.43 -13.63 4.20
N ALA A 177 3.74 -12.53 3.53
CA ALA A 177 3.59 -12.38 2.09
C ALA A 177 4.87 -12.76 1.30
N GLU A 178 6.02 -12.83 1.97
CA GLU A 178 7.34 -12.97 1.38
C GLU A 178 7.41 -14.02 0.26
N ARG A 179 6.87 -15.23 0.51
CA ARG A 179 6.89 -16.32 -0.48
C ARG A 179 6.25 -15.93 -1.82
N ASN A 180 5.07 -15.33 -1.77
CA ASN A 180 4.35 -14.97 -2.98
C ASN A 180 4.88 -13.65 -3.53
N MET A 181 5.12 -12.66 -2.67
CA MET A 181 5.60 -11.35 -3.05
C MET A 181 6.93 -11.41 -3.80
N THR A 182 7.91 -12.18 -3.31
CA THR A 182 9.23 -12.32 -3.95
C THR A 182 9.17 -13.00 -5.32
N TYR A 183 8.21 -13.91 -5.53
CA TYR A 183 7.97 -14.51 -6.84
C TYR A 183 7.22 -13.57 -7.79
N VAL A 184 6.18 -12.91 -7.27
CA VAL A 184 5.21 -12.15 -8.07
C VAL A 184 5.75 -10.80 -8.47
N LEU A 185 6.32 -10.03 -7.53
CA LEU A 185 6.66 -8.62 -7.76
C LEU A 185 7.60 -8.42 -8.96
N PRO A 186 8.74 -9.09 -9.10
CA PRO A 186 9.62 -8.89 -10.25
C PRO A 186 8.93 -9.22 -11.58
N ARG A 187 8.24 -10.36 -11.65
CA ARG A 187 7.54 -10.82 -12.87
C ARG A 187 6.37 -9.93 -13.25
N TYR A 188 5.68 -9.41 -12.26
CA TYR A 188 4.61 -8.44 -12.44
C TYR A 188 5.15 -7.12 -13.01
N MET A 189 6.26 -6.63 -12.46
CA MET A 189 6.90 -5.42 -12.95
C MET A 189 7.41 -5.59 -14.37
N ASP A 190 8.14 -6.67 -14.66
CA ASP A 190 8.65 -6.97 -16.00
C ASP A 190 7.53 -6.96 -17.04
N HIS A 191 6.41 -7.66 -16.75
CA HIS A 191 5.24 -7.72 -17.64
C HIS A 191 4.67 -6.36 -18.03
N PHE A 192 4.59 -5.41 -17.08
CA PHE A 192 4.02 -4.10 -17.35
C PHE A 192 5.06 -3.12 -17.93
N LEU A 193 6.32 -3.20 -17.54
CA LEU A 193 7.40 -2.42 -18.14
C LEU A 193 7.58 -2.75 -19.62
N GLU A 194 7.55 -4.02 -20.01
CA GLU A 194 7.58 -4.46 -21.41
C GLU A 194 6.41 -3.91 -22.25
N LYS A 195 5.26 -3.61 -21.59
CA LYS A 195 4.09 -2.98 -22.22
C LYS A 195 4.14 -1.46 -22.20
N GLY A 196 5.22 -0.86 -21.72
CA GLY A 196 5.43 0.59 -21.64
C GLY A 196 4.65 1.25 -20.52
N PHE A 197 4.33 0.55 -19.44
CA PHE A 197 3.80 1.16 -18.22
C PHE A 197 4.93 1.71 -17.36
N GLU A 198 4.64 2.76 -16.62
CA GLU A 198 5.50 3.34 -15.59
C GLU A 198 4.93 3.02 -14.20
N PHE A 199 5.81 2.70 -13.25
CA PHE A 199 5.46 2.53 -11.85
C PHE A 199 5.79 3.79 -11.07
N LYS A 200 4.79 4.34 -10.39
CA LYS A 200 4.89 5.60 -9.64
C LYS A 200 4.38 5.48 -8.22
N SER A 201 4.87 6.35 -7.37
CA SER A 201 4.24 6.61 -6.07
C SER A 201 2.91 7.35 -6.25
N ILE A 202 1.99 7.18 -5.30
CA ILE A 202 0.72 7.92 -5.29
C ILE A 202 1.04 9.42 -5.19
N PRO A 203 0.51 10.24 -6.11
CA PRO A 203 0.66 11.69 -6.02
C PRO A 203 -0.10 12.20 -4.79
N ILE A 204 0.52 13.11 -4.06
CA ILE A 204 -0.13 13.83 -2.98
C ILE A 204 -0.80 15.05 -3.59
N SER A 205 -2.11 15.19 -3.38
CA SER A 205 -2.82 16.38 -3.81
C SER A 205 -2.24 17.57 -3.05
N LYS A 206 -1.73 18.57 -3.77
CA LYS A 206 -1.25 19.80 -3.11
C LYS A 206 -2.43 20.46 -2.42
N SER A 207 -2.35 20.59 -1.11
CA SER A 207 -3.20 21.46 -0.31
C SER A 207 -3.03 22.93 -0.72
#